data_f970ad31cef78186530bf6e13dfff707
#
_entry.id   f970ad31cef78186530bf6e13dfff707
#
_cell.length_a   1.000
_cell.length_b   1.000
_cell.length_c   1.000
_cell.angle_alpha   90.00
_cell.angle_beta   90.00
_cell.angle_gamma   90.00
#
_symmetry.space_group_name_H-M   'P 1'
#
loop_
_entity.id
_entity.type
_entity.pdbx_description
1 polymer ?
#
loop_
_entity_poly.entity_id
_entity_poly.type
_entity_poly.pdbx_seq_one_letter_code
_entity_poly.pdbx_strand_id
1 'polypeptide(L)'
;MTLTQDDILNVLNTARPVSIVRAGDGEKIVLESNNSIESYQLCIQSVMKRQMGYEPTMSEVEAIRQNLISAYQGADIIGIPMQKNLAELNKHWKGVADTVKPHATTNKTCSIDIFYDMLYDGSLLEWFKDKPVINYISCRKIPFERLLVKQVNHFQIAPEVKFTSYTGEHHYPDQFNRIERWMDKCAIEGH
;
A
#
# COMPACT_ATOMS: atom_id res chain seq x y z
N MET A 1 7.81 14.33 -11.41
CA MET A 1 7.59 15.50 -10.52
C MET A 1 7.37 14.97 -9.11
N THR A 2 8.19 15.42 -8.16
CA THR A 2 8.06 14.99 -6.75
C THR A 2 7.16 15.99 -6.01
N LEU A 3 6.12 15.47 -5.37
CA LEU A 3 5.13 16.24 -4.62
C LEU A 3 5.56 16.41 -3.17
N THR A 4 5.29 17.59 -2.61
CA THR A 4 5.43 17.93 -1.19
C THR A 4 4.19 17.50 -0.40
N GLN A 5 4.21 17.69 0.94
CA GLN A 5 3.04 17.48 1.79
C GLN A 5 1.87 18.39 1.41
N ASP A 6 2.14 19.69 1.16
CA ASP A 6 1.10 20.63 0.74
C ASP A 6 0.48 20.25 -0.60
N ASP A 7 1.29 19.76 -1.55
CA ASP A 7 0.78 19.25 -2.82
C ASP A 7 -0.14 18.04 -2.61
N ILE A 8 0.20 17.12 -1.70
CA ILE A 8 -0.63 15.96 -1.36
C ILE A 8 -1.93 16.41 -0.71
N LEU A 9 -1.90 17.32 0.27
CA LEU A 9 -3.11 17.85 0.90
C LEU A 9 -4.02 18.53 -0.12
N ASN A 10 -3.45 19.31 -1.03
CA ASN A 10 -4.19 19.96 -2.11
C ASN A 10 -4.87 18.92 -3.02
N VAL A 11 -4.17 17.85 -3.37
CA VAL A 11 -4.72 16.76 -4.18
C VAL A 11 -5.84 16.02 -3.42
N LEU A 12 -5.65 15.71 -2.14
CA LEU A 12 -6.64 15.05 -1.28
C LEU A 12 -7.90 15.89 -1.05
N ASN A 13 -7.81 17.21 -1.17
CA ASN A 13 -8.95 18.15 -1.06
C ASN A 13 -9.70 18.36 -2.38
N THR A 14 -9.28 17.70 -3.46
CA THR A 14 -10.05 17.73 -4.71
C THR A 14 -11.36 16.96 -4.59
N ALA A 15 -12.36 17.33 -5.38
CA ALA A 15 -13.65 16.63 -5.40
C ALA A 15 -13.61 15.25 -6.11
N ARG A 16 -12.50 14.91 -6.76
CA ARG A 16 -12.33 13.62 -7.46
C ARG A 16 -11.65 12.59 -6.57
N PRO A 17 -11.94 11.30 -6.76
CA PRO A 17 -11.17 10.24 -6.14
C PRO A 17 -9.69 10.33 -6.56
N VAL A 18 -8.79 10.05 -5.61
CA VAL A 18 -7.34 10.07 -5.82
C VAL A 18 -6.75 8.77 -5.32
N SER A 19 -5.93 8.14 -6.16
CA SER A 19 -5.20 6.92 -5.81
C SER A 19 -3.73 7.25 -5.56
N ILE A 20 -3.25 6.95 -4.35
CA ILE A 20 -1.84 7.07 -3.96
C ILE A 20 -1.34 5.68 -3.59
N VAL A 21 -0.44 5.14 -4.41
CA VAL A 21 0.10 3.78 -4.23
C VAL A 21 1.54 3.84 -3.77
N ARG A 22 1.83 3.18 -2.65
CA ARG A 22 3.17 3.09 -2.11
C ARG A 22 3.97 1.98 -2.80
N ALA A 23 5.27 2.22 -3.02
CA ALA A 23 6.21 1.24 -3.57
C ALA A 23 7.42 1.07 -2.64
N GLY A 24 7.55 -0.08 -2.03
CA GLY A 24 8.65 -0.46 -1.14
C GLY A 24 9.50 -1.61 -1.69
N ASP A 25 10.32 -2.16 -0.84
CA ASP A 25 11.21 -3.29 -1.16
C ASP A 25 10.43 -4.60 -1.42
N GLY A 26 9.34 -4.81 -0.70
CA GLY A 26 8.45 -5.96 -0.91
C GLY A 26 7.81 -5.94 -2.30
N GLU A 27 7.24 -4.81 -2.69
CA GLU A 27 6.65 -4.62 -4.01
C GLU A 27 7.67 -4.78 -5.13
N LYS A 28 8.90 -4.25 -4.95
CA LYS A 28 10.02 -4.46 -5.88
C LYS A 28 10.31 -5.95 -6.07
N ILE A 29 10.44 -6.70 -4.97
CA ILE A 29 10.74 -8.14 -5.02
C ILE A 29 9.62 -8.90 -5.75
N VAL A 30 8.36 -8.54 -5.53
CA VAL A 30 7.21 -9.14 -6.24
C VAL A 30 7.26 -8.82 -7.73
N LEU A 31 7.52 -7.57 -8.11
CA LEU A 31 7.60 -7.17 -9.53
C LEU A 31 8.72 -7.91 -10.28
N GLU A 32 9.84 -8.16 -9.61
CA GLU A 32 11.01 -8.84 -10.17
C GLU A 32 10.92 -10.38 -10.12
N SER A 33 9.88 -10.94 -9.52
CA SER A 33 9.77 -12.40 -9.25
C SER A 33 9.81 -13.28 -10.51
N ASN A 34 9.49 -12.75 -11.67
CA ASN A 34 9.53 -13.47 -12.95
C ASN A 34 10.85 -13.35 -13.72
N ASN A 35 11.83 -12.58 -13.21
CA ASN A 35 13.09 -12.34 -13.91
C ASN A 35 14.01 -13.57 -13.90
N SER A 36 13.96 -14.36 -12.82
CA SER A 36 14.75 -15.61 -12.68
C SER A 36 14.18 -16.51 -11.59
N ILE A 37 14.66 -17.76 -11.52
CA ILE A 37 14.32 -18.70 -10.45
C ILE A 37 14.74 -18.14 -9.09
N GLU A 38 15.90 -17.51 -9.02
CA GLU A 38 16.40 -16.87 -7.78
C GLU A 38 15.49 -15.72 -7.34
N SER A 39 15.03 -14.90 -8.28
CA SER A 39 14.09 -13.81 -7.99
C SER A 39 12.75 -14.35 -7.48
N TYR A 40 12.25 -15.42 -8.07
CA TYR A 40 11.05 -16.10 -7.61
C TYR A 40 11.24 -16.65 -6.18
N GLN A 41 12.35 -17.36 -5.91
CA GLN A 41 12.65 -17.88 -4.59
C GLN A 41 12.79 -16.77 -3.54
N LEU A 42 13.42 -15.64 -3.90
CA LEU A 42 13.51 -14.47 -3.04
C LEU A 42 12.11 -13.91 -2.70
N CYS A 43 11.22 -13.83 -3.68
CA CYS A 43 9.83 -13.40 -3.47
C CYS A 43 9.12 -14.33 -2.48
N ILE A 44 9.18 -15.65 -2.69
CA ILE A 44 8.56 -16.63 -1.79
C ILE A 44 9.09 -16.50 -0.38
N GLN A 45 10.42 -16.48 -0.19
CA GLN A 45 11.03 -16.50 1.15
C GLN A 45 10.89 -15.16 1.88
N SER A 46 11.12 -14.06 1.19
CA SER A 46 11.23 -12.73 1.83
C SER A 46 9.89 -12.00 1.96
N VAL A 47 8.96 -12.20 1.04
CA VAL A 47 7.67 -11.52 1.05
C VAL A 47 6.58 -12.47 1.48
N MET A 48 6.35 -13.55 0.75
CA MET A 48 5.19 -14.40 0.95
C MET A 48 5.26 -15.15 2.29
N LYS A 49 6.30 -15.93 2.52
CA LYS A 49 6.44 -16.69 3.78
C LYS A 49 6.69 -15.79 4.98
N ARG A 50 7.59 -14.82 4.84
CA ARG A 50 8.06 -14.02 5.98
C ARG A 50 7.06 -12.94 6.41
N GLN A 51 6.38 -12.30 5.46
CA GLN A 51 5.47 -11.20 5.74
C GLN A 51 4.01 -11.64 5.73
N MET A 52 3.63 -12.51 4.80
CA MET A 52 2.25 -12.95 4.63
C MET A 52 1.97 -14.32 5.26
N GLY A 53 3.00 -15.07 5.67
CA GLY A 53 2.88 -16.38 6.31
C GLY A 53 2.35 -17.48 5.39
N TYR A 54 2.43 -17.30 4.08
CA TYR A 54 1.80 -18.12 3.07
C TYR A 54 2.79 -18.48 1.97
N GLU A 55 2.67 -19.68 1.41
CA GLU A 55 3.48 -20.16 0.29
C GLU A 55 2.59 -20.32 -0.95
N PRO A 56 2.52 -19.30 -1.82
CA PRO A 56 1.69 -19.34 -3.01
C PRO A 56 2.29 -20.25 -4.09
N THR A 57 1.44 -20.71 -4.98
CA THR A 57 1.85 -21.31 -6.25
C THR A 57 2.43 -20.25 -7.19
N MET A 58 3.16 -20.68 -8.23
CA MET A 58 3.68 -19.77 -9.24
C MET A 58 2.59 -18.92 -9.90
N SER A 59 1.43 -19.53 -10.17
CA SER A 59 0.29 -18.81 -10.77
C SER A 59 -0.28 -17.74 -9.86
N GLU A 60 -0.30 -17.97 -8.55
CA GLU A 60 -0.74 -16.98 -7.56
C GLU A 60 0.27 -15.83 -7.43
N VAL A 61 1.58 -16.13 -7.41
CA VAL A 61 2.61 -15.07 -7.43
C VAL A 61 2.45 -14.19 -8.67
N GLU A 62 2.23 -14.80 -9.84
CA GLU A 62 2.02 -14.03 -11.08
C GLU A 62 0.72 -13.20 -11.02
N ALA A 63 -0.36 -13.74 -10.47
CA ALA A 63 -1.60 -12.98 -10.27
C ALA A 63 -1.40 -11.78 -9.33
N ILE A 64 -0.68 -11.96 -8.21
CA ILE A 64 -0.33 -10.87 -7.29
C ILE A 64 0.54 -9.83 -8.01
N ARG A 65 1.51 -10.26 -8.80
CA ARG A 65 2.37 -9.36 -9.59
C ARG A 65 1.56 -8.53 -10.59
N GLN A 66 0.63 -9.15 -11.30
CA GLN A 66 -0.24 -8.45 -12.26
C GLN A 66 -1.19 -7.45 -11.58
N ASN A 67 -1.76 -7.81 -10.44
CA ASN A 67 -2.58 -6.91 -9.63
C ASN A 67 -1.77 -5.68 -9.17
N LEU A 68 -0.52 -5.90 -8.76
CA LEU A 68 0.38 -4.82 -8.36
C LEU A 68 0.73 -3.90 -9.55
N ILE A 69 0.99 -4.45 -10.73
CA ILE A 69 1.19 -3.67 -11.96
C ILE A 69 -0.05 -2.83 -12.27
N SER A 70 -1.24 -3.42 -12.20
CA SER A 70 -2.50 -2.72 -12.43
C SER A 70 -2.71 -1.58 -11.43
N ALA A 71 -2.33 -1.78 -10.16
CA ALA A 71 -2.38 -0.74 -9.14
C ALA A 71 -1.48 0.46 -9.49
N TYR A 72 -0.25 0.22 -9.99
CA TYR A 72 0.64 1.30 -10.44
C TYR A 72 0.15 1.99 -11.70
N GLN A 73 -0.46 1.25 -12.62
CA GLN A 73 -1.08 1.84 -13.82
C GLN A 73 -2.26 2.76 -13.48
N GLY A 74 -3.05 2.39 -12.49
CA GLY A 74 -4.20 3.17 -12.01
C GLY A 74 -3.86 4.27 -11.02
N ALA A 75 -2.61 4.38 -10.56
CA ALA A 75 -2.22 5.35 -9.54
C ALA A 75 -2.16 6.78 -10.09
N ASP A 76 -2.72 7.74 -9.35
CA ASP A 76 -2.51 9.18 -9.60
C ASP A 76 -1.13 9.64 -9.11
N ILE A 77 -0.64 9.03 -8.02
CA ILE A 77 0.63 9.37 -7.38
C ILE A 77 1.29 8.09 -6.88
N ILE A 78 2.62 8.00 -6.99
CA ILE A 78 3.39 6.86 -6.46
C ILE A 78 4.34 7.33 -5.36
N GLY A 79 4.19 6.74 -4.17
CA GLY A 79 5.13 6.91 -3.05
C GLY A 79 6.36 6.04 -3.24
N ILE A 80 7.54 6.65 -3.38
CA ILE A 80 8.81 5.96 -3.60
C ILE A 80 9.84 6.35 -2.52
N PRO A 81 10.85 5.50 -2.23
CA PRO A 81 11.94 5.86 -1.35
C PRO A 81 12.70 7.07 -1.90
N MET A 82 12.85 8.10 -1.08
CA MET A 82 13.61 9.31 -1.42
C MET A 82 15.07 9.16 -1.01
N GLN A 83 15.95 10.01 -1.56
CA GLN A 83 17.38 9.95 -1.34
C GLN A 83 17.77 10.03 0.16
N LYS A 84 17.00 10.80 0.97
CA LYS A 84 17.15 10.86 2.43
C LYS A 84 16.95 9.50 3.11
N ASN A 85 16.12 8.64 2.53
CA ASN A 85 15.82 7.31 3.04
C ASN A 85 16.86 6.27 2.57
N LEU A 86 17.59 6.55 1.46
CA LEU A 86 18.53 5.63 0.86
C LEU A 86 19.90 5.62 1.55
N ALA A 87 20.25 6.70 2.28
CA ALA A 87 21.54 6.83 2.96
C ALA A 87 21.68 5.84 4.14
N GLU A 88 20.56 5.48 4.79
CA GLU A 88 20.50 4.61 5.98
C GLU A 88 19.92 3.22 5.67
N LEU A 89 19.49 2.96 4.43
CA LEU A 89 18.63 1.84 4.12
C LEU A 89 19.29 0.72 3.34
N ASN A 90 18.79 -0.47 3.67
CA ASN A 90 19.04 -1.78 3.10
C ASN A 90 19.15 -1.73 1.57
N LYS A 91 20.08 -2.51 1.00
CA LYS A 91 20.29 -2.68 -0.45
C LYS A 91 19.00 -2.95 -1.25
N HIS A 92 17.96 -3.49 -0.61
CA HIS A 92 16.68 -3.80 -1.26
C HIS A 92 15.88 -2.55 -1.66
N TRP A 93 16.08 -1.41 -1.01
CA TRP A 93 15.41 -0.15 -1.36
C TRP A 93 16.03 0.52 -2.60
N LYS A 94 17.28 0.16 -2.91
CA LYS A 94 17.90 0.61 -4.16
C LYS A 94 17.14 0.04 -5.35
N GLY A 95 16.87 0.88 -6.33
CA GLY A 95 16.21 0.49 -7.57
C GLY A 95 14.69 0.33 -7.47
N VAL A 96 14.03 0.55 -6.30
CA VAL A 96 12.56 0.50 -6.22
C VAL A 96 11.92 1.42 -7.24
N ALA A 97 12.37 2.66 -7.33
CA ALA A 97 11.84 3.63 -8.29
C ALA A 97 12.04 3.16 -9.75
N ASP A 98 13.19 2.58 -10.07
CA ASP A 98 13.52 2.10 -11.41
C ASP A 98 12.70 0.85 -11.78
N THR A 99 12.42 -0.04 -10.80
CA THR A 99 11.58 -1.22 -11.02
C THR A 99 10.10 -0.85 -11.21
N VAL A 100 9.59 0.15 -10.48
CA VAL A 100 8.17 0.54 -10.52
C VAL A 100 7.86 1.46 -11.69
N LYS A 101 8.77 2.36 -12.05
CA LYS A 101 8.58 3.37 -13.09
C LYS A 101 8.09 2.85 -14.44
N PRO A 102 8.56 1.70 -14.96
CA PRO A 102 8.05 1.13 -16.21
C PRO A 102 6.57 0.73 -16.16
N HIS A 103 6.03 0.49 -14.97
CA HIS A 103 4.64 0.08 -14.79
C HIS A 103 3.70 1.25 -14.48
N ALA A 104 4.23 2.43 -14.17
CA ALA A 104 3.45 3.60 -13.82
C ALA A 104 3.02 4.40 -15.07
N THR A 105 1.78 4.85 -15.09
CA THR A 105 1.29 5.81 -16.11
C THR A 105 1.50 7.26 -15.68
N THR A 106 1.60 7.51 -14.38
CA THR A 106 1.86 8.83 -13.80
C THR A 106 3.35 9.11 -13.62
N ASN A 107 3.75 10.36 -13.79
CA ASN A 107 5.08 10.85 -13.42
C ASN A 107 5.10 11.59 -12.07
N LYS A 108 3.98 11.61 -11.36
CA LYS A 108 3.86 12.22 -10.03
C LYS A 108 4.32 11.23 -8.97
N THR A 109 5.29 11.65 -8.18
CA THR A 109 5.82 10.85 -7.08
C THR A 109 5.81 11.64 -5.78
N CYS A 110 5.81 10.96 -4.64
CA CYS A 110 6.04 11.55 -3.33
C CYS A 110 7.00 10.67 -2.52
N SER A 111 7.39 11.12 -1.33
CA SER A 111 8.12 10.27 -0.40
C SER A 111 7.25 9.07 0.01
N ILE A 112 7.87 7.89 0.12
CA ILE A 112 7.22 6.69 0.67
C ILE A 112 6.74 6.91 2.11
N ASP A 113 7.38 7.82 2.84
CA ASP A 113 7.08 8.17 4.24
C ASP A 113 6.13 9.36 4.38
N ILE A 114 5.60 9.90 3.26
CA ILE A 114 4.81 11.14 3.26
C ILE A 114 3.68 11.13 4.30
N PHE A 115 2.98 10.01 4.45
CA PHE A 115 1.88 9.90 5.41
C PHE A 115 2.36 9.80 6.86
N TYR A 116 3.55 9.24 7.10
CA TYR A 116 4.18 9.29 8.43
C TYR A 116 4.59 10.72 8.78
N ASP A 117 5.22 11.44 7.85
CA ASP A 117 5.61 12.84 8.04
C ASP A 117 4.37 13.68 8.36
N MET A 118 3.26 13.51 7.62
CA MET A 118 1.98 14.19 7.84
C MET A 118 1.27 13.78 9.15
N LEU A 119 1.49 12.57 9.64
CA LEU A 119 1.00 12.14 10.95
C LEU A 119 1.79 12.80 12.07
N TYR A 120 3.12 12.88 11.93
CA TYR A 120 4.01 13.49 12.94
C TYR A 120 3.78 14.98 13.10
N ASP A 121 3.53 15.72 12.03
CA ASP A 121 3.25 17.15 12.09
C ASP A 121 1.76 17.47 12.35
N GLY A 122 0.90 16.46 12.35
CA GLY A 122 -0.53 16.57 12.63
C GLY A 122 -1.39 16.98 11.44
N SER A 123 -0.82 17.30 10.28
CA SER A 123 -1.57 17.77 9.10
C SER A 123 -2.56 16.74 8.56
N LEU A 124 -2.20 15.45 8.60
CA LEU A 124 -3.11 14.38 8.22
C LEU A 124 -4.28 14.22 9.20
N LEU A 125 -4.04 14.42 10.50
CA LEU A 125 -5.09 14.36 11.51
C LEU A 125 -6.08 15.52 11.37
N GLU A 126 -5.59 16.72 11.09
CA GLU A 126 -6.47 17.87 10.78
C GLU A 126 -7.30 17.61 9.53
N TRP A 127 -6.69 17.03 8.49
CA TRP A 127 -7.43 16.68 7.27
C TRP A 127 -8.55 15.66 7.53
N PHE A 128 -8.33 14.67 8.41
CA PHE A 128 -9.35 13.68 8.77
C PHE A 128 -10.53 14.27 9.55
N LYS A 129 -10.34 15.32 10.36
CA LYS A 129 -11.43 15.93 11.17
C LYS A 129 -12.62 16.40 10.34
N ASP A 130 -12.37 16.83 9.11
CA ASP A 130 -13.40 17.38 8.24
C ASP A 130 -14.11 16.30 7.40
N LYS A 131 -13.72 15.04 7.54
CA LYS A 131 -14.31 13.97 6.73
C LYS A 131 -15.55 13.40 7.41
N PRO A 132 -16.67 13.26 6.68
CA PRO A 132 -17.87 12.67 7.23
C PRO A 132 -17.71 11.17 7.50
N VAL A 133 -16.94 10.49 6.66
CA VAL A 133 -16.72 9.05 6.72
C VAL A 133 -15.26 8.72 6.46
N ILE A 134 -14.72 7.77 7.21
CA ILE A 134 -13.42 7.13 6.95
C ILE A 134 -13.64 5.65 6.76
N ASN A 135 -13.24 5.14 5.60
CA ASN A 135 -13.15 3.71 5.32
C ASN A 135 -11.68 3.29 5.36
N TYR A 136 -11.34 2.28 6.14
CA TYR A 136 -9.97 1.81 6.18
C TYR A 136 -9.85 0.30 6.32
N ILE A 137 -8.75 -0.23 5.79
CA ILE A 137 -8.41 -1.65 5.84
C ILE A 137 -7.14 -1.78 6.67
N SER A 138 -7.19 -2.55 7.74
CA SER A 138 -6.04 -2.73 8.64
C SER A 138 -6.20 -3.98 9.50
N CYS A 139 -5.07 -4.57 9.90
CA CYS A 139 -5.05 -5.60 10.94
C CYS A 139 -5.28 -5.05 12.35
N ARG A 140 -5.20 -3.74 12.53
CA ARG A 140 -5.37 -3.07 13.84
C ARG A 140 -6.48 -2.04 13.77
N LYS A 141 -7.27 -1.97 14.84
CA LYS A 141 -8.25 -0.90 14.99
C LYS A 141 -7.51 0.42 15.30
N ILE A 142 -7.75 1.42 14.45
CA ILE A 142 -7.25 2.79 14.63
C ILE A 142 -8.36 3.58 15.33
N PRO A 143 -8.08 4.31 16.43
CA PRO A 143 -9.11 5.02 17.19
C PRO A 143 -9.49 6.36 16.52
N PHE A 144 -9.99 6.31 15.28
CA PHE A 144 -10.46 7.49 14.52
C PHE A 144 -11.61 8.20 15.20
N GLU A 145 -12.35 7.52 16.09
CA GLU A 145 -13.43 8.11 16.88
C GLU A 145 -12.94 9.28 17.74
N ARG A 146 -11.64 9.30 18.10
CA ARG A 146 -11.01 10.40 18.85
C ARG A 146 -10.80 11.66 17.99
N LEU A 147 -10.92 11.55 16.68
CA LEU A 147 -10.75 12.66 15.73
C LEU A 147 -12.08 13.33 15.35
N LEU A 148 -13.18 13.04 16.07
CA LEU A 148 -14.52 13.58 15.80
C LEU A 148 -15.06 13.21 14.41
N VAL A 149 -14.56 12.18 13.76
CA VAL A 149 -15.09 11.65 12.52
C VAL A 149 -16.46 11.04 12.78
N LYS A 150 -17.45 11.40 11.96
CA LYS A 150 -18.85 11.00 12.17
C LYS A 150 -19.08 9.50 11.99
N GLN A 151 -18.41 8.90 11.03
CA GLN A 151 -18.52 7.48 10.73
C GLN A 151 -17.16 6.89 10.38
N VAL A 152 -16.85 5.75 11.00
CA VAL A 152 -15.63 5.00 10.73
C VAL A 152 -15.99 3.56 10.39
N ASN A 153 -15.65 3.14 9.19
CA ASN A 153 -15.83 1.76 8.73
C ASN A 153 -14.48 1.07 8.66
N HIS A 154 -14.35 -0.04 9.37
CA HIS A 154 -13.12 -0.83 9.43
C HIS A 154 -13.33 -2.21 8.83
N PHE A 155 -12.57 -2.53 7.79
CA PHE A 155 -12.41 -3.91 7.36
C PHE A 155 -11.15 -4.49 8.00
N GLN A 156 -11.35 -5.40 8.93
CA GLN A 156 -10.23 -6.04 9.62
C GLN A 156 -9.64 -7.15 8.76
N ILE A 157 -8.33 -7.06 8.51
CA ILE A 157 -7.56 -8.07 7.79
C ILE A 157 -6.67 -8.85 8.76
N ALA A 158 -6.10 -9.96 8.28
CA ALA A 158 -5.12 -10.74 9.01
C ALA A 158 -3.90 -9.90 9.42
N PRO A 159 -3.24 -10.19 10.55
CA PRO A 159 -2.02 -9.50 10.94
C PRO A 159 -0.85 -9.87 10.00
N GLU A 160 0.12 -8.97 9.87
CA GLU A 160 1.41 -9.34 9.30
C GLU A 160 2.10 -10.40 10.17
N VAL A 161 2.52 -11.48 9.54
CA VAL A 161 3.16 -12.62 10.22
C VAL A 161 4.68 -12.44 10.20
N LYS A 162 5.18 -11.40 10.83
CA LYS A 162 6.63 -11.23 10.95
C LYS A 162 7.20 -12.29 11.90
N PHE A 163 7.84 -13.32 11.34
CA PHE A 163 8.58 -14.36 12.06
C PHE A 163 7.76 -15.29 12.98
N THR A 164 6.44 -15.33 12.88
CA THR A 164 5.60 -16.23 13.66
C THR A 164 4.76 -17.13 12.75
N SER A 165 4.37 -18.30 13.24
CA SER A 165 3.39 -19.14 12.55
C SER A 165 2.01 -18.51 12.73
N TYR A 166 1.30 -18.30 11.63
CA TYR A 166 -0.08 -17.85 11.63
C TYR A 166 -0.96 -18.94 11.00
N THR A 167 -2.02 -19.32 11.69
CA THR A 167 -2.91 -20.39 11.26
C THR A 167 -4.32 -19.91 10.87
N GLY A 168 -4.54 -18.58 10.88
CA GLY A 168 -5.80 -17.97 10.48
C GLY A 168 -5.89 -17.72 8.97
N GLU A 169 -6.96 -17.04 8.55
CA GLU A 169 -7.13 -16.58 7.17
C GLU A 169 -6.01 -15.60 6.77
N HIS A 170 -5.44 -15.78 5.60
CA HIS A 170 -4.45 -14.86 5.03
C HIS A 170 -5.12 -13.72 4.24
N HIS A 171 -4.40 -12.60 4.03
CA HIS A 171 -4.89 -11.49 3.21
C HIS A 171 -5.22 -11.97 1.80
N TYR A 172 -4.33 -12.75 1.23
CA TYR A 172 -4.44 -13.41 -0.05
C TYR A 172 -4.11 -14.90 0.12
N PRO A 173 -4.89 -15.84 -0.45
CA PRO A 173 -6.05 -15.56 -1.29
C PRO A 173 -7.36 -15.37 -0.49
N ASP A 174 -7.39 -15.67 0.84
CA ASP A 174 -8.60 -15.91 1.60
C ASP A 174 -9.51 -14.67 1.74
N GLN A 175 -8.90 -13.52 2.00
CA GLN A 175 -9.63 -12.27 2.27
C GLN A 175 -9.75 -11.36 1.04
N PHE A 176 -8.98 -11.57 -0.01
CA PHE A 176 -8.86 -10.62 -1.14
C PHE A 176 -10.22 -10.28 -1.77
N ASN A 177 -11.01 -11.28 -2.18
CA ASN A 177 -12.32 -11.09 -2.78
C ASN A 177 -13.34 -10.43 -1.83
N ARG A 178 -13.16 -10.57 -0.51
CA ARG A 178 -14.00 -9.92 0.50
C ARG A 178 -13.64 -8.45 0.64
N ILE A 179 -12.34 -8.13 0.54
CA ILE A 179 -11.83 -6.76 0.54
C ILE A 179 -12.35 -6.01 -0.67
N GLU A 180 -12.24 -6.58 -1.88
CA GLU A 180 -12.74 -5.97 -3.11
C GLU A 180 -14.24 -5.65 -3.00
N ARG A 181 -15.06 -6.63 -2.63
CA ARG A 181 -16.51 -6.42 -2.46
C ARG A 181 -16.84 -5.36 -1.41
N TRP A 182 -16.05 -5.28 -0.34
CA TRP A 182 -16.24 -4.24 0.68
C TRP A 182 -15.87 -2.84 0.15
N MET A 183 -14.79 -2.73 -0.61
CA MET A 183 -14.39 -1.48 -1.26
C MET A 183 -15.44 -1.01 -2.27
N ASP A 184 -15.95 -1.92 -3.11
CA ASP A 184 -17.02 -1.62 -4.06
C ASP A 184 -18.29 -1.13 -3.36
N LYS A 185 -18.66 -1.77 -2.25
CA LYS A 185 -19.79 -1.33 -1.43
C LYS A 185 -19.59 0.08 -0.91
N CYS A 186 -18.42 0.39 -0.34
CA CYS A 186 -18.10 1.73 0.15
C CYS A 186 -18.17 2.77 -0.99
N ALA A 187 -17.68 2.44 -2.18
CA ALA A 187 -17.73 3.32 -3.34
C ALA A 187 -19.16 3.59 -3.82
N ILE A 188 -20.04 2.57 -3.83
CA ILE A 188 -21.45 2.70 -4.22
C ILE A 188 -22.25 3.54 -3.21
N GLU A 189 -21.97 3.36 -1.91
CA GLU A 189 -22.65 4.10 -0.83
C GLU A 189 -22.19 5.56 -0.74
N GLY A 190 -21.22 5.98 -1.56
CA GLY A 190 -20.72 7.36 -1.60
C GLY A 190 -19.85 7.72 -0.40
N HIS A 191 -19.22 6.72 0.18
CA HIS A 191 -18.36 6.85 1.37
C HIS A 191 -16.89 6.88 1.01
#